data_0ab9f59d37b03c5858262dc22d32f9c7
#
_entry.id   0ab9f59d37b03c5858262dc22d32f9c7
#
_cell.length_a   1.000
_cell.length_b   1.000
_cell.length_c   1.000
_cell.angle_alpha   90.00
_cell.angle_beta   90.00
_cell.angle_gamma   90.00
#
_symmetry.space_group_name_H-M   'P 1'
#
loop_
_entity.id
_entity.type
_entity.pdbx_description
1 polymer ?
#
loop_
_entity_poly.entity_id
_entity_poly.type
_entity_poly.pdbx_seq_one_letter_code
_entity_poly.pdbx_strand_id
1 'polypeptide(L)'
;MQALSQILAITAVNVRSIPQRLASSLVAIVGIAGVVVVFVAVLSIAQGFRAAMTTAGDPRTAIVMRAGTDSELSSILMRENTQLVKDAPGLAQGPDGPVASAELFVIVNHPKRSTNSDANVPLRGVEPGAFAVRPRLKIVEGRKFEPGRNEIIVGRAAAGQFTGLEVGRDVRWGENVWTVVGIFEADGAISESEIWCDAKVLQGAYRRGDSFQSVYVQLEREEGLEAFKAALAADPRLNVMAQRETDYLADQSVVLQTIIRTVGFVIAGLMGIGAVFGAINTMYNAVASRTREIATLRALGFGALSIVSSVMAESAVLALLGGVAGGLLAWGVFDGYRTS
;
A
#
# COMPACT_ATOMS: atom_id res chain seq x y z
N MET A 1 -16.36 27.34 -43.78
CA MET A 1 -16.89 25.98 -44.03
C MET A 1 -15.96 25.15 -44.92
N GLN A 2 -15.30 25.69 -45.96
CA GLN A 2 -14.40 24.94 -46.83
C GLN A 2 -13.15 24.33 -46.10
N ALA A 3 -12.53 25.07 -45.19
CA ALA A 3 -11.35 24.54 -44.46
C ALA A 3 -11.67 23.32 -43.58
N LEU A 4 -12.83 23.29 -42.96
CA LEU A 4 -13.25 22.16 -42.07
C LEU A 4 -13.54 20.89 -42.88
N SER A 5 -14.21 21.03 -44.03
CA SER A 5 -14.46 19.90 -44.93
C SER A 5 -13.19 19.35 -45.58
N GLN A 6 -12.21 20.21 -45.86
CA GLN A 6 -10.89 19.81 -46.33
C GLN A 6 -10.11 19.02 -45.25
N ILE A 7 -10.11 19.50 -43.98
CA ILE A 7 -9.48 18.79 -42.84
C ILE A 7 -10.11 17.43 -42.70
N LEU A 8 -11.41 17.32 -42.64
CA LEU A 8 -12.12 16.05 -42.47
C LEU A 8 -11.83 15.07 -43.62
N ALA A 9 -11.83 15.53 -44.86
CA ALA A 9 -11.56 14.69 -46.01
C ALA A 9 -10.12 14.14 -46.01
N ILE A 10 -9.12 15.00 -45.75
CA ILE A 10 -7.71 14.57 -45.67
C ILE A 10 -7.48 13.64 -44.45
N THR A 11 -8.08 13.94 -43.30
CA THR A 11 -7.99 13.11 -42.13
C THR A 11 -8.56 11.71 -42.35
N ALA A 12 -9.72 11.61 -43.02
CA ALA A 12 -10.32 10.32 -43.38
C ALA A 12 -9.41 9.48 -44.30
N VAL A 13 -8.77 10.12 -45.28
CA VAL A 13 -7.81 9.45 -46.17
C VAL A 13 -6.57 8.99 -45.37
N ASN A 14 -6.03 9.86 -44.52
CA ASN A 14 -4.86 9.54 -43.72
C ASN A 14 -5.12 8.39 -42.69
N VAL A 15 -6.25 8.42 -42.00
CA VAL A 15 -6.63 7.35 -41.08
C VAL A 15 -6.81 6.00 -41.81
N ARG A 16 -7.42 6.03 -43.02
CA ARG A 16 -7.55 4.82 -43.86
C ARG A 16 -6.21 4.29 -44.38
N SER A 17 -5.17 5.11 -44.45
CA SER A 17 -3.83 4.68 -44.87
C SER A 17 -2.97 4.13 -43.71
N ILE A 18 -3.41 4.19 -42.46
CA ILE A 18 -2.72 3.63 -41.29
C ILE A 18 -2.34 2.14 -41.49
N PRO A 19 -3.22 1.25 -41.99
CA PRO A 19 -2.87 -0.15 -42.25
C PRO A 19 -1.73 -0.37 -43.25
N GLN A 20 -1.50 0.60 -44.16
CA GLN A 20 -0.41 0.51 -45.14
C GLN A 20 0.97 0.81 -44.51
N ARG A 21 1.00 1.30 -43.23
CA ARG A 21 2.19 1.72 -42.48
C ARG A 21 2.26 1.06 -41.11
N LEU A 22 1.86 -0.20 -41.06
CA LEU A 22 1.76 -0.94 -39.81
C LEU A 22 3.02 -0.84 -38.94
N ALA A 23 4.22 -0.91 -39.52
CA ALA A 23 5.46 -0.90 -38.76
C ALA A 23 5.65 0.42 -37.97
N SER A 24 5.49 1.59 -38.59
CA SER A 24 5.65 2.86 -37.89
C SER A 24 4.50 3.17 -36.92
N SER A 25 3.27 2.79 -37.28
CA SER A 25 2.11 2.98 -36.43
C SER A 25 2.18 2.07 -35.18
N LEU A 26 2.65 0.83 -35.32
CA LEU A 26 2.86 -0.09 -34.20
C LEU A 26 3.90 0.43 -33.22
N VAL A 27 5.02 0.99 -33.70
CA VAL A 27 6.04 1.57 -32.81
C VAL A 27 5.44 2.69 -31.93
N ALA A 28 4.63 3.57 -32.54
CA ALA A 28 3.97 4.64 -31.79
C ALA A 28 2.95 4.09 -30.78
N ILE A 29 2.11 3.14 -31.20
CA ILE A 29 1.09 2.51 -30.33
C ILE A 29 1.77 1.79 -29.16
N VAL A 30 2.80 0.97 -29.42
CA VAL A 30 3.53 0.21 -28.39
C VAL A 30 4.24 1.15 -27.43
N GLY A 31 4.89 2.21 -27.95
CA GLY A 31 5.54 3.21 -27.10
C GLY A 31 4.57 3.89 -26.13
N ILE A 32 3.42 4.34 -26.62
CA ILE A 32 2.39 4.99 -25.79
C ILE A 32 1.75 3.98 -24.83
N ALA A 33 1.45 2.77 -25.31
CA ALA A 33 0.91 1.71 -24.46
C ALA A 33 1.86 1.36 -23.30
N GLY A 34 3.16 1.29 -23.57
CA GLY A 34 4.18 1.06 -22.54
C GLY A 34 4.18 2.16 -21.45
N VAL A 35 4.11 3.42 -21.84
CA VAL A 35 4.01 4.55 -20.89
C VAL A 35 2.76 4.43 -20.01
N VAL A 36 1.61 4.14 -20.63
CA VAL A 36 0.32 3.98 -19.91
C VAL A 36 0.36 2.81 -18.95
N VAL A 37 0.90 1.65 -19.37
CA VAL A 37 1.05 0.47 -18.51
C VAL A 37 1.89 0.79 -17.27
N VAL A 38 3.05 1.42 -17.45
CA VAL A 38 3.93 1.79 -16.32
C VAL A 38 3.24 2.79 -15.39
N PHE A 39 2.56 3.79 -15.94
CA PHE A 39 1.85 4.78 -15.15
C PHE A 39 0.73 4.16 -14.31
N VAL A 40 -0.10 3.29 -14.92
CA VAL A 40 -1.16 2.57 -14.22
C VAL A 40 -0.58 1.62 -13.19
N ALA A 41 0.50 0.90 -13.50
CA ALA A 41 1.18 -0.01 -12.57
C ALA A 41 1.61 0.70 -11.28
N VAL A 42 2.29 1.85 -11.41
CA VAL A 42 2.75 2.64 -10.26
C VAL A 42 1.58 3.11 -9.39
N LEU A 43 0.51 3.61 -10.01
CA LEU A 43 -0.68 4.03 -9.27
C LEU A 43 -1.40 2.86 -8.61
N SER A 44 -1.48 1.71 -9.27
CA SER A 44 -2.12 0.49 -8.75
C SER A 44 -1.35 -0.05 -7.54
N ILE A 45 -0.01 -0.08 -7.59
CA ILE A 45 0.84 -0.50 -6.46
C ILE A 45 0.61 0.42 -5.26
N ALA A 46 0.63 1.74 -5.47
CA ALA A 46 0.42 2.71 -4.38
C ALA A 46 -0.97 2.58 -3.73
N GLN A 47 -2.03 2.36 -4.54
CA GLN A 47 -3.39 2.17 -4.05
C GLN A 47 -3.58 0.79 -3.38
N GLY A 48 -3.01 -0.26 -3.98
CA GLY A 48 -3.07 -1.61 -3.43
C GLY A 48 -2.41 -1.70 -2.06
N PHE A 49 -1.26 -1.05 -1.89
CA PHE A 49 -0.57 -0.97 -0.60
C PHE A 49 -1.43 -0.28 0.46
N ARG A 50 -2.05 0.85 0.12
CA ARG A 50 -2.97 1.54 1.03
C ARG A 50 -4.17 0.67 1.39
N ALA A 51 -4.79 0.02 0.42
CA ALA A 51 -5.93 -0.86 0.65
C ALA A 51 -5.56 -2.04 1.58
N ALA A 52 -4.41 -2.68 1.36
CA ALA A 52 -3.91 -3.75 2.22
C ALA A 52 -3.74 -3.28 3.68
N MET A 53 -3.25 -2.05 3.89
CA MET A 53 -3.07 -1.49 5.23
C MET A 53 -4.38 -1.17 5.94
N THR A 54 -5.43 -0.74 5.22
CA THR A 54 -6.67 -0.22 5.82
C THR A 54 -7.83 -1.21 5.83
N THR A 55 -7.84 -2.19 4.91
CA THR A 55 -9.02 -3.08 4.72
C THR A 55 -9.21 -4.06 5.88
N ALA A 56 -8.16 -4.41 6.61
CA ALA A 56 -8.20 -5.40 7.68
C ALA A 56 -8.49 -4.81 9.07
N GLY A 57 -8.54 -3.49 9.23
CA GLY A 57 -8.84 -2.83 10.51
C GLY A 57 -10.34 -2.85 10.85
N ASP A 58 -10.68 -2.96 12.14
CA ASP A 58 -12.03 -2.70 12.62
C ASP A 58 -12.17 -1.17 12.83
N PRO A 59 -13.18 -0.50 12.26
CA PRO A 59 -13.37 0.96 12.41
C PRO A 59 -13.62 1.39 13.87
N ARG A 60 -13.96 0.45 14.75
CA ARG A 60 -14.09 0.70 16.20
C ARG A 60 -12.79 0.54 16.96
N THR A 61 -11.73 0.00 16.35
CA THR A 61 -10.44 -0.13 17.02
C THR A 61 -9.69 1.20 16.96
N ALA A 62 -9.24 1.66 18.13
CA ALA A 62 -8.38 2.82 18.26
C ALA A 62 -7.05 2.44 18.92
N ILE A 63 -6.00 3.13 18.51
CA ILE A 63 -4.68 3.07 19.13
C ILE A 63 -4.45 4.35 19.95
N VAL A 64 -3.97 4.18 21.18
CA VAL A 64 -3.56 5.26 22.06
C VAL A 64 -2.05 5.18 22.25
N MET A 65 -1.39 6.29 21.98
CA MET A 65 0.06 6.45 22.13
C MET A 65 0.39 7.72 22.88
N ARG A 66 1.65 7.91 23.25
CA ARG A 66 2.11 9.17 23.84
C ARG A 66 1.89 10.31 22.84
N ALA A 67 1.40 11.46 23.32
CA ALA A 67 1.21 12.64 22.47
C ALA A 67 2.54 13.11 21.84
N GLY A 68 2.48 13.52 20.58
CA GLY A 68 3.65 13.99 19.83
C GLY A 68 4.54 12.88 19.29
N THR A 69 4.11 11.61 19.32
CA THR A 69 4.82 10.50 18.66
C THR A 69 4.08 10.12 17.38
N ASP A 70 4.84 9.76 16.36
CA ASP A 70 4.35 9.35 15.04
C ASP A 70 4.31 7.83 14.84
N SER A 71 4.91 7.07 15.77
CA SER A 71 4.96 5.62 15.70
C SER A 71 4.97 4.95 17.08
N GLU A 72 4.54 3.69 17.15
CA GLU A 72 4.60 2.88 18.38
C GLU A 72 6.04 2.79 18.92
N LEU A 73 7.05 2.69 18.04
CA LEU A 73 8.46 2.56 18.44
C LEU A 73 8.97 3.77 19.23
N SER A 74 8.44 4.96 18.94
CA SER A 74 8.82 6.22 19.63
C SER A 74 7.94 6.52 20.84
N SER A 75 6.83 5.81 21.02
CA SER A 75 5.90 5.99 22.13
C SER A 75 6.33 5.20 23.36
N ILE A 76 6.17 5.79 24.52
CA ILE A 76 6.38 5.16 25.84
C ILE A 76 5.23 5.57 26.75
N LEU A 77 4.51 4.58 27.24
CA LEU A 77 3.44 4.67 28.22
C LEU A 77 3.79 3.81 29.44
N MET A 78 3.69 4.39 30.63
CA MET A 78 3.87 3.59 31.85
C MET A 78 2.57 2.86 32.18
N ARG A 79 2.67 1.79 32.97
CA ARG A 79 1.51 0.97 33.40
C ARG A 79 0.35 1.83 33.94
N GLU A 80 0.65 2.85 34.73
CA GLU A 80 -0.35 3.77 35.25
C GLU A 80 -1.14 4.46 34.12
N ASN A 81 -0.44 4.99 33.12
CA ASN A 81 -1.10 5.63 31.95
C ASN A 81 -1.97 4.60 31.21
N THR A 82 -1.48 3.37 31.02
CA THR A 82 -2.26 2.35 30.31
C THR A 82 -3.53 1.97 31.08
N GLN A 83 -3.48 1.98 32.42
CA GLN A 83 -4.66 1.70 33.23
C GLN A 83 -5.68 2.84 33.14
N LEU A 84 -5.23 4.10 33.23
CA LEU A 84 -6.11 5.25 33.06
C LEU A 84 -6.81 5.28 31.69
N VAL A 85 -6.09 4.87 30.65
CA VAL A 85 -6.68 4.72 29.29
C VAL A 85 -7.76 3.64 29.27
N LYS A 86 -7.52 2.49 29.92
CA LYS A 86 -8.51 1.40 29.99
C LYS A 86 -9.74 1.75 30.83
N ASP A 87 -9.58 2.62 31.83
CA ASP A 87 -10.67 3.06 32.71
C ASP A 87 -11.48 4.23 32.10
N ALA A 88 -11.04 4.77 30.94
CA ALA A 88 -11.71 5.87 30.28
C ALA A 88 -13.08 5.45 29.71
N PRO A 89 -14.09 6.33 29.73
CA PRO A 89 -15.42 6.02 29.21
C PRO A 89 -15.43 5.87 27.69
N GLY A 90 -16.39 5.12 27.16
CA GLY A 90 -16.60 4.93 25.71
C GLY A 90 -15.95 3.69 25.13
N LEU A 91 -15.37 2.83 25.97
CA LEU A 91 -14.81 1.54 25.57
C LEU A 91 -15.87 0.43 25.60
N ALA A 92 -15.82 -0.45 24.61
CA ALA A 92 -16.61 -1.65 24.60
C ALA A 92 -16.28 -2.51 25.85
N GLN A 93 -17.32 -3.14 26.43
CA GLN A 93 -17.17 -4.01 27.58
C GLN A 93 -17.21 -5.48 27.14
N GLY A 94 -16.21 -6.23 27.58
CA GLY A 94 -16.14 -7.68 27.44
C GLY A 94 -16.41 -8.41 28.75
N PRO A 95 -16.31 -9.74 28.77
CA PRO A 95 -16.50 -10.54 29.99
C PRO A 95 -15.53 -10.20 31.13
N ASP A 96 -14.31 -9.78 30.78
CA ASP A 96 -13.22 -9.50 31.71
C ASP A 96 -12.99 -7.99 31.95
N GLY A 97 -13.93 -7.13 31.52
CA GLY A 97 -13.85 -5.68 31.61
C GLY A 97 -13.71 -4.98 30.27
N PRO A 98 -13.13 -3.76 30.21
CA PRO A 98 -12.96 -3.02 28.97
C PRO A 98 -12.15 -3.80 27.93
N VAL A 99 -12.62 -3.80 26.68
CA VAL A 99 -11.92 -4.44 25.57
C VAL A 99 -10.71 -3.59 25.18
N ALA A 100 -9.58 -3.87 25.79
CA ALA A 100 -8.33 -3.14 25.63
C ALA A 100 -7.11 -4.03 25.84
N SER A 101 -5.98 -3.67 25.22
CA SER A 101 -4.69 -4.34 25.36
C SER A 101 -3.57 -3.31 25.39
N ALA A 102 -2.78 -3.29 26.44
CA ALA A 102 -1.53 -2.56 26.46
C ALA A 102 -0.45 -3.43 25.78
N GLU A 103 0.28 -2.84 24.85
CA GLU A 103 1.15 -3.58 23.96
C GLU A 103 2.56 -3.02 23.94
N LEU A 104 3.52 -3.93 23.88
CA LEU A 104 4.94 -3.65 23.76
C LEU A 104 5.39 -4.10 22.37
N PHE A 105 6.03 -3.22 21.62
CA PHE A 105 6.47 -3.48 20.27
C PHE A 105 7.99 -3.42 20.17
N VAL A 106 8.62 -4.51 19.75
CA VAL A 106 10.07 -4.58 19.52
C VAL A 106 10.34 -5.19 18.15
N ILE A 107 11.50 -4.89 17.59
CA ILE A 107 11.94 -5.47 16.33
C ILE A 107 13.06 -6.47 16.63
N VAL A 108 12.93 -7.67 16.10
CA VAL A 108 13.95 -8.71 16.18
C VAL A 108 14.47 -9.05 14.78
N ASN A 109 15.71 -9.49 14.70
CA ASN A 109 16.31 -9.96 13.45
C ASN A 109 16.12 -11.45 13.30
N HIS A 110 15.67 -11.88 12.14
CA HIS A 110 15.44 -13.28 11.85
C HIS A 110 15.72 -13.62 10.39
N PRO A 111 16.28 -14.82 10.06
CA PRO A 111 16.65 -15.18 8.69
C PRO A 111 15.43 -15.38 7.79
N LYS A 112 15.43 -14.75 6.61
CA LYS A 112 14.41 -14.97 5.57
C LYS A 112 14.60 -16.30 4.87
N ARG A 113 13.50 -16.98 4.51
CA ARG A 113 13.53 -18.22 3.72
C ARG A 113 14.14 -18.04 2.32
N SER A 114 13.90 -16.88 1.68
CA SER A 114 14.30 -16.63 0.30
C SER A 114 15.79 -16.37 0.12
N THR A 115 16.43 -15.69 1.07
CA THR A 115 17.80 -15.20 0.95
C THR A 115 18.73 -15.70 2.03
N ASN A 116 18.19 -16.33 3.09
CA ASN A 116 18.90 -16.70 4.31
C ASN A 116 19.66 -15.54 4.98
N SER A 117 19.30 -14.30 4.64
CA SER A 117 19.81 -13.08 5.27
C SER A 117 18.89 -12.63 6.37
N ASP A 118 19.45 -12.04 7.42
CA ASP A 118 18.68 -11.47 8.51
C ASP A 118 17.84 -10.28 8.04
N ALA A 119 16.58 -10.26 8.50
CA ALA A 119 15.68 -9.15 8.28
C ALA A 119 14.86 -8.89 9.55
N ASN A 120 14.38 -7.66 9.63
CA ASN A 120 13.55 -7.22 10.74
C ASN A 120 12.18 -7.89 10.70
N VAL A 121 11.75 -8.44 11.84
CA VAL A 121 10.39 -8.91 12.06
C VAL A 121 9.86 -8.32 13.37
N PRO A 122 8.62 -7.79 13.38
CA PRO A 122 8.00 -7.27 14.59
C PRO A 122 7.70 -8.40 15.60
N LEU A 123 8.10 -8.18 16.84
CA LEU A 123 7.70 -9.01 17.99
C LEU A 123 6.87 -8.14 18.92
N ARG A 124 5.60 -8.50 19.05
CA ARG A 124 4.61 -7.76 19.84
C ARG A 124 4.26 -8.53 21.10
N GLY A 125 4.50 -7.90 22.25
CA GLY A 125 4.00 -8.36 23.54
C GLY A 125 2.61 -7.82 23.77
N VAL A 126 1.63 -8.68 23.95
CA VAL A 126 0.22 -8.31 24.11
C VAL A 126 -0.33 -8.80 25.45
N GLU A 127 -1.33 -8.09 25.95
CA GLU A 127 -2.15 -8.58 27.05
C GLU A 127 -3.28 -9.49 26.55
N PRO A 128 -3.93 -10.29 27.41
CA PRO A 128 -5.01 -11.20 27.00
C PRO A 128 -6.16 -10.52 26.25
N GLY A 129 -6.42 -9.25 26.55
CA GLY A 129 -7.44 -8.44 25.86
C GLY A 129 -7.19 -8.21 24.37
N ALA A 130 -5.97 -8.41 23.87
CA ALA A 130 -5.62 -8.22 22.46
C ALA A 130 -6.47 -9.08 21.51
N PHE A 131 -6.82 -10.29 21.94
CA PHE A 131 -7.66 -11.20 21.16
C PHE A 131 -9.11 -10.74 21.07
N ALA A 132 -9.60 -10.00 22.08
CA ALA A 132 -10.92 -9.39 22.04
C ALA A 132 -10.94 -8.12 21.21
N VAL A 133 -9.86 -7.32 21.25
CA VAL A 133 -9.68 -6.13 20.40
C VAL A 133 -9.63 -6.51 18.92
N ARG A 134 -9.03 -7.66 18.59
CA ARG A 134 -8.86 -8.14 17.21
C ARG A 134 -9.61 -9.47 16.99
N PRO A 135 -10.95 -9.45 16.91
CA PRO A 135 -11.78 -10.67 16.83
C PRO A 135 -11.59 -11.47 15.54
N ARG A 136 -11.03 -10.86 14.49
CA ARG A 136 -10.71 -11.55 13.22
C ARG A 136 -9.49 -12.46 13.33
N LEU A 137 -8.68 -12.30 14.39
CA LEU A 137 -7.52 -13.15 14.62
C LEU A 137 -7.95 -14.57 15.00
N LYS A 138 -7.55 -15.55 14.22
CA LYS A 138 -7.85 -16.97 14.41
C LYS A 138 -6.56 -17.77 14.49
N ILE A 139 -6.44 -18.65 15.46
CA ILE A 139 -5.37 -19.64 15.48
C ILE A 139 -5.72 -20.72 14.47
N VAL A 140 -4.86 -20.94 13.49
CA VAL A 140 -5.06 -21.92 12.40
C VAL A 140 -4.22 -23.17 12.58
N GLU A 141 -3.16 -23.08 13.38
CA GLU A 141 -2.31 -24.21 13.76
C GLU A 141 -1.82 -24.05 15.20
N GLY A 142 -1.79 -25.13 15.96
CA GLY A 142 -1.35 -25.12 17.34
C GLY A 142 -2.37 -24.47 18.30
N ARG A 143 -1.89 -23.65 19.24
CA ARG A 143 -2.68 -22.99 20.27
C ARG A 143 -2.22 -21.56 20.54
N LYS A 144 -2.99 -20.80 21.32
CA LYS A 144 -2.53 -19.53 21.89
C LYS A 144 -1.38 -19.75 22.88
N PHE A 145 -0.52 -18.75 23.04
CA PHE A 145 0.50 -18.76 24.08
C PHE A 145 -0.14 -18.67 25.48
N GLU A 146 0.52 -19.27 26.46
CA GLU A 146 0.12 -19.17 27.87
C GLU A 146 0.81 -17.95 28.51
N PRO A 147 0.05 -17.10 29.26
CA PRO A 147 0.65 -15.96 29.95
C PRO A 147 1.80 -16.39 30.90
N GLY A 148 2.86 -15.60 30.92
CA GLY A 148 4.03 -15.83 31.77
C GLY A 148 5.02 -16.86 31.24
N ARG A 149 4.82 -17.41 30.03
CA ARG A 149 5.74 -18.34 29.38
C ARG A 149 6.44 -17.70 28.19
N ASN A 150 7.65 -18.17 27.89
CA ASN A 150 8.38 -17.80 26.67
C ASN A 150 7.79 -18.53 25.46
N GLU A 151 6.53 -18.32 25.22
CA GLU A 151 5.79 -18.87 24.09
C GLU A 151 5.42 -17.76 23.11
N ILE A 152 5.45 -18.09 21.83
CA ILE A 152 5.08 -17.18 20.76
C ILE A 152 4.07 -17.80 19.82
N ILE A 153 3.20 -16.98 19.26
CA ILE A 153 2.40 -17.30 18.09
C ILE A 153 2.87 -16.43 16.92
N VAL A 154 2.85 -17.00 15.74
CA VAL A 154 3.42 -16.38 14.53
C VAL A 154 2.31 -16.12 13.53
N GLY A 155 2.26 -14.92 12.98
CA GLY A 155 1.35 -14.62 11.89
C GLY A 155 1.69 -15.42 10.63
N ARG A 156 0.69 -15.81 9.85
CA ARG A 156 0.87 -16.66 8.67
C ARG A 156 1.86 -16.07 7.66
N ALA A 157 1.82 -14.76 7.42
CA ALA A 157 2.76 -14.09 6.52
C ALA A 157 4.20 -14.16 7.05
N ALA A 158 4.40 -13.95 8.36
CA ALA A 158 5.71 -14.09 8.99
C ALA A 158 6.23 -15.52 8.93
N ALA A 159 5.39 -16.54 9.21
CA ALA A 159 5.74 -17.95 9.11
C ALA A 159 6.13 -18.36 7.68
N GLY A 160 5.49 -17.77 6.67
CA GLY A 160 5.84 -17.99 5.26
C GLY A 160 7.15 -17.32 4.84
N GLN A 161 7.47 -16.17 5.43
CA GLN A 161 8.61 -15.35 5.03
C GLN A 161 9.92 -15.75 5.73
N PHE A 162 9.86 -16.19 6.99
CA PHE A 162 11.02 -16.46 7.84
C PHE A 162 11.22 -17.96 8.08
N THR A 163 12.48 -18.37 8.35
CA THR A 163 12.83 -19.77 8.62
C THR A 163 12.58 -20.14 10.08
N GLY A 164 12.31 -21.42 10.39
CA GLY A 164 12.31 -21.92 11.76
C GLY A 164 11.16 -21.41 12.65
N LEU A 165 10.12 -20.82 12.06
CA LEU A 165 8.93 -20.32 12.76
C LEU A 165 7.74 -21.31 12.68
N GLU A 166 8.03 -22.60 12.52
CA GLU A 166 7.02 -23.67 12.55
C GLU A 166 6.62 -24.02 13.98
N VAL A 167 5.39 -24.45 14.18
CA VAL A 167 4.90 -24.90 15.51
C VAL A 167 5.78 -25.99 16.10
N GLY A 168 6.14 -25.86 17.37
CA GLY A 168 7.01 -26.76 18.11
C GLY A 168 8.51 -26.46 17.95
N ARG A 169 8.90 -25.42 17.22
CA ARG A 169 10.29 -24.98 17.10
C ARG A 169 10.66 -23.97 18.17
N ASP A 170 11.90 -24.04 18.61
CA ASP A 170 12.51 -23.03 19.48
C ASP A 170 13.32 -22.03 18.69
N VAL A 171 13.12 -20.75 19.00
CA VAL A 171 13.79 -19.61 18.37
C VAL A 171 14.53 -18.83 19.44
N ARG A 172 15.75 -18.41 19.17
CA ARG A 172 16.54 -17.60 20.11
C ARG A 172 16.66 -16.17 19.64
N TRP A 173 16.22 -15.22 20.48
CA TRP A 173 16.48 -13.79 20.32
C TRP A 173 17.15 -13.25 21.59
N GLY A 174 18.37 -12.76 21.44
CA GLY A 174 19.21 -12.36 22.57
C GLY A 174 19.50 -13.52 23.54
N GLU A 175 19.18 -13.33 24.82
CA GLU A 175 19.38 -14.32 25.87
C GLU A 175 18.17 -15.29 26.02
N ASN A 176 17.06 -14.98 25.38
CA ASN A 176 15.79 -15.70 25.55
C ASN A 176 15.57 -16.72 24.45
N VAL A 177 15.06 -17.87 24.83
CA VAL A 177 14.56 -18.92 23.94
C VAL A 177 13.03 -18.86 23.98
N TRP A 178 12.41 -18.85 22.80
CA TRP A 178 10.98 -18.77 22.62
C TRP A 178 10.49 -19.99 21.85
N THR A 179 9.42 -20.60 22.33
CA THR A 179 8.80 -21.75 21.67
C THR A 179 7.63 -21.29 20.82
N VAL A 180 7.61 -21.63 19.54
CA VAL A 180 6.48 -21.39 18.64
C VAL A 180 5.36 -22.37 19.00
N VAL A 181 4.23 -21.87 19.51
CA VAL A 181 3.11 -22.72 19.96
C VAL A 181 1.90 -22.63 19.05
N GLY A 182 1.86 -21.68 18.11
CA GLY A 182 0.76 -21.57 17.17
C GLY A 182 1.04 -20.62 16.02
N ILE A 183 0.22 -20.77 14.98
CA ILE A 183 0.17 -19.86 13.82
C ILE A 183 -1.21 -19.23 13.78
N PHE A 184 -1.28 -17.94 13.51
CA PHE A 184 -2.53 -17.20 13.39
C PHE A 184 -2.71 -16.53 12.04
N GLU A 185 -3.96 -16.32 11.68
CA GLU A 185 -4.43 -15.52 10.56
C GLU A 185 -5.33 -14.39 11.05
N ALA A 186 -5.40 -13.31 10.29
CA ALA A 186 -6.23 -12.15 10.58
C ALA A 186 -6.79 -11.52 9.29
N ASP A 187 -7.32 -12.35 8.39
CA ASP A 187 -7.91 -11.96 7.10
C ASP A 187 -6.98 -11.08 6.22
N GLY A 188 -5.66 -11.36 6.25
CA GLY A 188 -4.66 -10.61 5.50
C GLY A 188 -4.27 -9.27 6.13
N ALA A 189 -4.57 -9.06 7.42
CA ALA A 189 -4.13 -7.87 8.16
C ALA A 189 -2.61 -7.83 8.31
N ILE A 190 -2.07 -6.62 8.52
CA ILE A 190 -0.63 -6.41 8.74
C ILE A 190 -0.09 -7.20 9.93
N SER A 191 -0.94 -7.48 10.93
CA SER A 191 -0.60 -8.31 12.09
C SER A 191 -0.15 -9.73 11.71
N GLU A 192 -0.55 -10.25 10.55
CA GLU A 192 -0.03 -11.54 10.05
C GLU A 192 1.47 -11.54 9.75
N SER A 193 2.08 -10.36 9.62
CA SER A 193 3.53 -10.20 9.48
C SER A 193 4.26 -10.06 10.82
N GLU A 194 3.54 -10.17 11.93
CA GLU A 194 4.08 -10.02 13.28
C GLU A 194 4.19 -11.38 14.00
N ILE A 195 4.98 -11.38 15.07
CA ILE A 195 5.07 -12.46 16.05
C ILE A 195 4.52 -11.92 17.37
N TRP A 196 3.66 -12.69 18.06
CA TRP A 196 3.03 -12.25 19.29
C TRP A 196 3.41 -13.13 20.49
N CYS A 197 3.57 -12.49 21.64
CA CYS A 197 3.86 -13.14 22.92
C CYS A 197 3.19 -12.43 24.09
N ASP A 198 3.36 -12.92 25.28
CA ASP A 198 2.93 -12.25 26.51
C ASP A 198 3.73 -10.95 26.74
N ALA A 199 3.01 -9.85 27.01
CA ALA A 199 3.63 -8.54 27.22
C ALA A 199 4.59 -8.50 28.41
N LYS A 200 4.25 -9.17 29.53
CA LYS A 200 5.09 -9.20 30.73
C LYS A 200 6.39 -9.97 30.50
N VAL A 201 6.30 -11.07 29.76
CA VAL A 201 7.47 -11.86 29.38
C VAL A 201 8.39 -11.03 28.48
N LEU A 202 7.81 -10.32 27.50
CA LEU A 202 8.57 -9.44 26.60
C LEU A 202 9.22 -8.28 27.34
N GLN A 203 8.51 -7.64 28.29
CA GLN A 203 9.04 -6.58 29.15
C GLN A 203 10.29 -7.07 29.92
N GLY A 204 10.24 -8.27 30.49
CA GLY A 204 11.38 -8.88 31.17
C GLY A 204 12.53 -9.18 30.22
N ALA A 205 12.26 -9.79 29.07
CA ALA A 205 13.25 -10.18 28.07
C ALA A 205 14.04 -8.98 27.50
N TYR A 206 13.38 -7.83 27.33
CA TYR A 206 13.97 -6.62 26.76
C TYR A 206 14.25 -5.52 27.79
N ARG A 207 14.16 -5.83 29.09
CA ARG A 207 14.44 -4.90 30.20
C ARG A 207 13.65 -3.59 30.10
N ARG A 208 12.36 -3.70 29.69
CA ARG A 208 11.47 -2.54 29.49
C ARG A 208 10.75 -2.10 30.77
N GLY A 209 10.99 -2.76 31.90
CA GLY A 209 10.27 -2.48 33.14
C GLY A 209 8.77 -2.64 32.95
N ASP A 210 8.00 -1.66 33.43
CA ASP A 210 6.53 -1.62 33.32
C ASP A 210 6.03 -0.72 32.16
N SER A 211 6.89 -0.48 31.14
CA SER A 211 6.53 0.37 30.00
C SER A 211 5.85 -0.42 28.88
N PHE A 212 4.97 0.27 28.19
CA PHE A 212 4.30 -0.15 26.95
C PHE A 212 4.51 0.92 25.89
N GLN A 213 4.20 0.63 24.63
CA GLN A 213 4.26 1.60 23.54
C GLN A 213 2.90 2.10 23.13
N SER A 214 1.89 1.26 23.20
CA SER A 214 0.53 1.61 22.80
C SER A 214 -0.51 0.92 23.67
N VAL A 215 -1.73 1.44 23.64
CA VAL A 215 -2.91 0.74 24.12
C VAL A 215 -3.89 0.66 22.97
N TYR A 216 -4.19 -0.57 22.56
CA TYR A 216 -5.27 -0.82 21.60
C TYR A 216 -6.58 -0.97 22.37
N VAL A 217 -7.61 -0.29 21.90
CA VAL A 217 -8.92 -0.30 22.53
C VAL A 217 -10.00 -0.50 21.49
N GLN A 218 -11.10 -1.14 21.88
CA GLN A 218 -12.31 -1.19 21.07
C GLN A 218 -13.33 -0.18 21.61
N LEU A 219 -13.75 0.73 20.76
CA LEU A 219 -14.78 1.71 21.09
C LEU A 219 -16.16 1.02 21.11
N GLU A 220 -17.05 1.48 21.97
CA GLU A 220 -18.44 1.01 22.03
C GLU A 220 -19.16 1.28 20.70
N ARG A 221 -18.89 2.43 20.09
CA ARG A 221 -19.45 2.87 18.80
C ARG A 221 -18.37 3.43 17.90
N GLU A 222 -18.58 3.32 16.60
CA GLU A 222 -17.64 3.85 15.62
C GLU A 222 -17.46 5.38 15.75
N GLU A 223 -18.55 6.11 16.00
CA GLU A 223 -18.51 7.58 16.15
C GLU A 223 -17.98 8.03 17.52
N GLY A 224 -17.68 7.10 18.44
CA GLY A 224 -17.24 7.38 19.82
C GLY A 224 -15.83 7.93 19.95
N LEU A 225 -15.01 7.96 18.89
CA LEU A 225 -13.61 8.33 18.97
C LEU A 225 -13.39 9.77 19.52
N GLU A 226 -14.16 10.74 19.08
CA GLU A 226 -13.98 12.14 19.52
C GLU A 226 -14.38 12.33 21.00
N ALA A 227 -15.43 11.63 21.45
CA ALA A 227 -15.80 11.64 22.87
C ALA A 227 -14.72 10.95 23.74
N PHE A 228 -14.14 9.86 23.24
CA PHE A 228 -13.04 9.16 23.90
C PHE A 228 -11.78 10.05 23.97
N LYS A 229 -11.41 10.71 22.88
CA LYS A 229 -10.30 11.70 22.87
C LYS A 229 -10.52 12.82 23.90
N ALA A 230 -11.74 13.35 23.95
CA ALA A 230 -12.07 14.39 24.91
C ALA A 230 -11.98 13.90 26.37
N ALA A 231 -12.40 12.66 26.64
CA ALA A 231 -12.26 12.04 27.96
C ALA A 231 -10.80 11.85 28.38
N LEU A 232 -9.94 11.39 27.45
CA LEU A 232 -8.50 11.26 27.70
C LEU A 232 -7.83 12.64 27.93
N ALA A 233 -8.21 13.64 27.16
CA ALA A 233 -7.66 15.00 27.28
C ALA A 233 -8.11 15.72 28.57
N ALA A 234 -9.22 15.30 29.18
CA ALA A 234 -9.72 15.85 30.43
C ALA A 234 -8.92 15.37 31.65
N ASP A 235 -8.16 14.30 31.56
CA ASP A 235 -7.31 13.81 32.66
C ASP A 235 -5.90 14.43 32.55
N PRO A 236 -5.52 15.32 33.46
CA PRO A 236 -4.22 16.01 33.41
C PRO A 236 -3.00 15.08 33.61
N ARG A 237 -3.22 13.86 34.07
CA ARG A 237 -2.17 12.84 34.25
C ARG A 237 -1.80 12.19 32.93
N LEU A 238 -2.67 12.30 31.90
CA LEU A 238 -2.48 11.69 30.59
C LEU A 238 -1.90 12.70 29.60
N ASN A 239 -0.80 12.31 28.99
CA ASN A 239 -0.26 13.02 27.82
C ASN A 239 -0.25 12.03 26.64
N VAL A 240 -1.44 11.74 26.12
CA VAL A 240 -1.67 10.73 25.10
C VAL A 240 -2.46 11.29 23.93
N MET A 241 -2.37 10.63 22.80
CA MET A 241 -3.20 10.84 21.63
C MET A 241 -3.88 9.52 21.26
N ALA A 242 -5.11 9.61 20.84
CA ALA A 242 -5.87 8.46 20.31
C ALA A 242 -6.23 8.72 18.86
N GLN A 243 -6.13 7.68 18.05
CA GLN A 243 -6.56 7.70 16.63
C GLN A 243 -7.09 6.32 16.24
N ARG A 244 -7.84 6.24 15.14
CA ARG A 244 -8.28 4.94 14.63
C ARG A 244 -7.06 4.13 14.19
N GLU A 245 -7.10 2.82 14.40
CA GLU A 245 -6.05 1.92 13.92
C GLU A 245 -5.90 2.03 12.40
N THR A 246 -7.00 2.14 11.66
CA THR A 246 -7.00 2.33 10.20
C THR A 246 -6.30 3.60 9.76
N ASP A 247 -6.50 4.71 10.49
CA ASP A 247 -5.86 5.99 10.18
C ASP A 247 -4.36 5.93 10.51
N TYR A 248 -4.00 5.35 11.66
CA TYR A 248 -2.61 5.12 12.04
C TYR A 248 -1.85 4.31 10.98
N LEU A 249 -2.42 3.19 10.53
CA LEU A 249 -1.82 2.35 9.50
C LEU A 249 -1.73 3.07 8.15
N ALA A 250 -2.75 3.88 7.81
CA ALA A 250 -2.71 4.72 6.62
C ALA A 250 -1.58 5.74 6.69
N ASP A 251 -1.41 6.42 7.84
CA ASP A 251 -0.36 7.42 8.06
C ASP A 251 1.04 6.81 7.99
N GLN A 252 1.24 5.61 8.58
CA GLN A 252 2.51 4.88 8.46
C GLN A 252 2.87 4.55 7.00
N SER A 253 1.88 4.41 6.14
CA SER A 253 2.08 4.11 4.72
C SER A 253 2.38 5.35 3.86
N VAL A 254 2.11 6.58 4.34
CA VAL A 254 2.20 7.83 3.55
C VAL A 254 3.61 8.08 3.01
N VAL A 255 4.64 7.86 3.81
CA VAL A 255 6.04 8.07 3.39
C VAL A 255 6.39 7.16 2.21
N LEU A 256 6.10 5.86 2.34
CA LEU A 256 6.37 4.88 1.28
C LEU A 256 5.52 5.17 0.03
N GLN A 257 4.23 5.48 0.19
CA GLN A 257 3.37 5.89 -0.92
C GLN A 257 3.89 7.13 -1.63
N THR A 258 4.37 8.12 -0.87
CA THR A 258 4.93 9.35 -1.45
C THR A 258 6.18 9.05 -2.26
N ILE A 259 7.08 8.19 -1.77
CA ILE A 259 8.26 7.75 -2.49
C ILE A 259 7.86 7.03 -3.79
N ILE A 260 6.97 6.04 -3.70
CA ILE A 260 6.50 5.27 -4.85
C ILE A 260 5.87 6.19 -5.90
N ARG A 261 5.00 7.10 -5.47
CA ARG A 261 4.36 8.07 -6.38
C ARG A 261 5.38 9.01 -7.03
N THR A 262 6.28 9.59 -6.24
CA THR A 262 7.29 10.54 -6.75
C THR A 262 8.20 9.87 -7.78
N VAL A 263 8.77 8.72 -7.44
CA VAL A 263 9.63 7.94 -8.35
C VAL A 263 8.84 7.52 -9.59
N GLY A 264 7.60 7.06 -9.41
CA GLY A 264 6.74 6.67 -10.51
C GLY A 264 6.40 7.82 -11.45
N PHE A 265 6.09 9.01 -10.93
CA PHE A 265 5.86 10.19 -11.77
C PHE A 265 7.12 10.63 -12.52
N VAL A 266 8.30 10.55 -11.90
CA VAL A 266 9.57 10.85 -12.60
C VAL A 266 9.79 9.85 -13.74
N ILE A 267 9.64 8.56 -13.50
CA ILE A 267 9.79 7.53 -14.53
C ILE A 267 8.76 7.74 -15.65
N ALA A 268 7.49 7.93 -15.32
CA ALA A 268 6.43 8.16 -16.29
C ALA A 268 6.68 9.44 -17.12
N GLY A 269 7.19 10.50 -16.48
CA GLY A 269 7.57 11.74 -17.17
C GLY A 269 8.71 11.52 -18.16
N LEU A 270 9.77 10.83 -17.76
CA LEU A 270 10.90 10.51 -18.66
C LEU A 270 10.46 9.62 -19.82
N MET A 271 9.62 8.61 -19.57
CA MET A 271 9.04 7.77 -20.61
C MET A 271 8.12 8.56 -21.54
N GLY A 272 7.32 9.49 -20.98
CA GLY A 272 6.47 10.40 -21.75
C GLY A 272 7.26 11.29 -22.70
N ILE A 273 8.36 11.87 -22.23
CA ILE A 273 9.30 12.64 -23.06
C ILE A 273 9.87 11.75 -24.19
N GLY A 274 10.32 10.54 -23.85
CA GLY A 274 10.80 9.56 -24.84
C GLY A 274 9.74 9.21 -25.89
N ALA A 275 8.49 9.01 -25.47
CA ALA A 275 7.37 8.74 -26.38
C ALA A 275 7.08 9.93 -27.31
N VAL A 276 7.17 11.18 -26.81
CA VAL A 276 7.04 12.39 -27.63
C VAL A 276 8.13 12.46 -28.67
N PHE A 277 9.40 12.24 -28.32
CA PHE A 277 10.49 12.20 -29.31
C PHE A 277 10.30 11.07 -30.32
N GLY A 278 9.87 9.89 -29.90
CA GLY A 278 9.54 8.78 -30.77
C GLY A 278 8.40 9.12 -31.74
N ALA A 279 7.35 9.76 -31.26
CA ALA A 279 6.24 10.24 -32.09
C ALA A 279 6.67 11.29 -33.11
N ILE A 280 7.48 12.28 -32.67
CA ILE A 280 8.02 13.32 -33.59
C ILE A 280 8.85 12.67 -34.69
N ASN A 281 9.74 11.74 -34.34
CA ASN A 281 10.57 11.04 -35.32
C ASN A 281 9.73 10.20 -36.30
N THR A 282 8.71 9.52 -35.82
CA THR A 282 7.77 8.75 -36.63
C THR A 282 6.98 9.65 -37.55
N MET A 283 6.49 10.79 -37.06
CA MET A 283 5.79 11.79 -37.87
C MET A 283 6.70 12.42 -38.93
N TYR A 284 7.94 12.76 -38.59
CA TYR A 284 8.92 13.27 -39.51
C TYR A 284 9.14 12.31 -40.71
N ASN A 285 9.36 11.04 -40.39
CA ASN A 285 9.53 9.99 -41.39
C ASN A 285 8.26 9.80 -42.25
N ALA A 286 7.09 9.87 -41.64
CA ALA A 286 5.81 9.77 -42.34
C ALA A 286 5.59 10.94 -43.31
N VAL A 287 5.91 12.18 -42.92
CA VAL A 287 5.83 13.34 -43.77
C VAL A 287 6.87 13.29 -44.90
N ALA A 288 8.12 12.90 -44.58
CA ALA A 288 9.20 12.77 -45.55
C ALA A 288 8.86 11.74 -46.64
N SER A 289 8.28 10.62 -46.33
CA SER A 289 7.84 9.59 -47.25
C SER A 289 6.68 10.01 -48.16
N ARG A 290 5.91 11.03 -47.76
CA ARG A 290 4.73 11.60 -48.49
C ARG A 290 4.98 12.91 -49.21
N THR A 291 6.23 13.33 -49.34
CA THR A 291 6.56 14.66 -49.93
C THR A 291 5.90 14.88 -51.30
N ARG A 292 5.83 13.85 -52.16
CA ARG A 292 5.16 13.94 -53.48
C ARG A 292 3.63 14.10 -53.33
N GLU A 293 2.99 13.34 -52.44
CA GLU A 293 1.55 13.43 -52.20
C GLU A 293 1.17 14.81 -51.62
N ILE A 294 1.97 15.29 -50.66
CA ILE A 294 1.79 16.63 -50.08
C ILE A 294 1.96 17.73 -51.14
N ALA A 295 2.96 17.61 -52.02
CA ALA A 295 3.16 18.54 -53.12
C ALA A 295 1.96 18.55 -54.06
N THR A 296 1.39 17.40 -54.42
CA THR A 296 0.18 17.26 -55.24
C THR A 296 -1.04 17.90 -54.55
N LEU A 297 -1.26 17.68 -53.28
CA LEU A 297 -2.34 18.30 -52.50
C LEU A 297 -2.19 19.83 -52.48
N ARG A 298 -0.97 20.35 -52.33
CA ARG A 298 -0.71 21.78 -52.37
C ARG A 298 -0.95 22.38 -53.75
N ALA A 299 -0.58 21.67 -54.81
CA ALA A 299 -0.87 22.06 -56.17
C ALA A 299 -2.38 22.10 -56.46
N LEU A 300 -3.17 21.26 -55.83
CA LEU A 300 -4.64 21.23 -55.86
C LEU A 300 -5.30 22.31 -54.99
N GLY A 301 -4.51 23.17 -54.31
CA GLY A 301 -5.00 24.29 -53.52
C GLY A 301 -5.31 24.02 -52.06
N PHE A 302 -4.88 22.86 -51.51
CA PHE A 302 -5.02 22.59 -50.08
C PHE A 302 -4.03 23.42 -49.26
N GLY A 303 -4.52 24.09 -48.20
CA GLY A 303 -3.71 24.92 -47.33
C GLY A 303 -2.77 24.09 -46.40
N ALA A 304 -1.62 24.68 -46.03
CA ALA A 304 -0.66 24.05 -45.12
C ALA A 304 -1.30 23.67 -43.77
N LEU A 305 -2.19 24.50 -43.23
CA LEU A 305 -2.92 24.23 -41.98
C LEU A 305 -3.79 22.98 -42.07
N SER A 306 -4.46 22.73 -43.20
CA SER A 306 -5.29 21.53 -43.40
C SER A 306 -4.45 20.23 -43.38
N ILE A 307 -3.24 20.30 -43.93
CA ILE A 307 -2.32 19.17 -43.97
C ILE A 307 -1.77 18.88 -42.55
N VAL A 308 -1.31 19.93 -41.85
CA VAL A 308 -0.80 19.79 -40.49
C VAL A 308 -1.88 19.26 -39.55
N SER A 309 -3.09 19.82 -39.57
CA SER A 309 -4.22 19.38 -38.76
C SER A 309 -4.57 17.91 -39.01
N SER A 310 -4.50 17.45 -40.24
CA SER A 310 -4.76 16.07 -40.61
C SER A 310 -3.70 15.10 -40.06
N VAL A 311 -2.42 15.47 -40.08
CA VAL A 311 -1.32 14.69 -39.51
C VAL A 311 -1.43 14.64 -37.96
N MET A 312 -1.80 15.78 -37.35
CA MET A 312 -2.06 15.81 -35.90
C MET A 312 -3.25 14.90 -35.49
N ALA A 313 -4.32 14.92 -36.32
CA ALA A 313 -5.47 14.03 -36.06
C ALA A 313 -5.09 12.54 -36.21
N GLU A 314 -4.27 12.17 -37.19
CA GLU A 314 -3.72 10.82 -37.34
C GLU A 314 -2.94 10.41 -36.10
N SER A 315 -2.07 11.28 -35.60
CA SER A 315 -1.29 11.03 -34.37
C SER A 315 -2.16 10.91 -33.12
N ALA A 316 -3.22 11.72 -33.02
CA ALA A 316 -4.17 11.62 -31.92
C ALA A 316 -4.92 10.28 -31.91
N VAL A 317 -5.28 9.75 -33.10
CA VAL A 317 -5.89 8.40 -33.22
C VAL A 317 -4.91 7.33 -32.78
N LEU A 318 -3.65 7.38 -33.19
CA LEU A 318 -2.63 6.42 -32.76
C LEU A 318 -2.38 6.50 -31.26
N ALA A 319 -2.35 7.71 -30.69
CA ALA A 319 -2.20 7.92 -29.25
C ALA A 319 -3.38 7.34 -28.45
N LEU A 320 -4.59 7.50 -28.96
CA LEU A 320 -5.80 6.94 -28.34
C LEU A 320 -5.80 5.41 -28.40
N LEU A 321 -5.40 4.83 -29.53
CA LEU A 321 -5.26 3.37 -29.65
C LEU A 321 -4.18 2.83 -28.71
N GLY A 322 -3.03 3.49 -28.63
CA GLY A 322 -1.96 3.15 -27.69
C GLY A 322 -2.41 3.27 -26.22
N GLY A 323 -3.11 4.36 -25.88
CA GLY A 323 -3.66 4.59 -24.56
C GLY A 323 -4.68 3.51 -24.14
N VAL A 324 -5.61 3.17 -25.03
CA VAL A 324 -6.60 2.12 -24.80
C VAL A 324 -5.92 0.74 -24.68
N ALA A 325 -4.99 0.43 -25.58
CA ALA A 325 -4.26 -0.84 -25.51
C ALA A 325 -3.44 -0.96 -24.22
N GLY A 326 -2.73 0.11 -23.82
CA GLY A 326 -1.99 0.16 -22.56
C GLY A 326 -2.89 0.04 -21.35
N GLY A 327 -4.04 0.72 -21.36
CA GLY A 327 -5.04 0.63 -20.28
C GLY A 327 -5.63 -0.77 -20.12
N LEU A 328 -5.99 -1.41 -21.25
CA LEU A 328 -6.51 -2.79 -21.23
C LEU A 328 -5.46 -3.81 -20.77
N LEU A 329 -4.21 -3.66 -21.23
CA LEU A 329 -3.10 -4.51 -20.77
C LEU A 329 -2.85 -4.33 -19.26
N ALA A 330 -2.80 -3.08 -18.80
CA ALA A 330 -2.63 -2.78 -17.39
C ALA A 330 -3.79 -3.36 -16.56
N TRP A 331 -5.03 -3.17 -17.02
CA TRP A 331 -6.20 -3.75 -16.35
C TRP A 331 -6.11 -5.27 -16.28
N GLY A 332 -5.80 -5.94 -17.38
CA GLY A 332 -5.70 -7.41 -17.43
C GLY A 332 -4.56 -8.00 -16.56
N VAL A 333 -3.48 -7.22 -16.35
CA VAL A 333 -2.34 -7.66 -15.51
C VAL A 333 -2.57 -7.35 -14.03
N PHE A 334 -3.14 -6.19 -13.71
CA PHE A 334 -3.25 -5.70 -12.32
C PHE A 334 -4.62 -5.92 -11.69
N ASP A 335 -5.68 -6.24 -12.47
CA ASP A 335 -7.00 -6.54 -11.93
C ASP A 335 -6.98 -7.92 -11.27
N GLY A 336 -7.24 -7.94 -9.96
CA GLY A 336 -7.25 -9.18 -9.17
C GLY A 336 -5.90 -9.70 -8.70
N TYR A 337 -4.79 -9.02 -8.99
CA TYR A 337 -3.48 -9.41 -8.47
C TYR A 337 -3.40 -9.05 -6.98
N ARG A 338 -3.64 -10.06 -6.12
CA ARG A 338 -3.39 -9.97 -4.68
C ARG A 338 -2.01 -10.57 -4.43
N THR A 339 -1.05 -9.76 -4.03
CA THR A 339 0.20 -10.26 -3.46
C THR A 339 -0.11 -10.75 -2.05
N SER A 340 -0.11 -12.06 -1.89
CA SER A 340 -0.11 -12.71 -0.57
C SER A 340 1.26 -12.60 0.08
#